data_75a7d2c9e09adf046351ec2c8e1425bb
#
_entry.id   75a7d2c9e09adf046351ec2c8e1425bb
#
_cell.length_a   1.000
_cell.length_b   1.000
_cell.length_c   1.000
_cell.angle_alpha   90.00
_cell.angle_beta   90.00
_cell.angle_gamma   90.00
#
_symmetry.space_group_name_H-M   'P 1'
#
loop_
_entity.id
_entity.type
_entity.pdbx_description
1 polymer ?
#
loop_
_entity_poly.entity_id
_entity_poly.type
_entity_poly.pdbx_seq_one_letter_code
_entity_poly.pdbx_strand_id
1 'polypeptide(L)'
;MERLNRREVEQIMGIYPPFRIKDMTMNLENEVLEIQIEEMVNKSRGLFSATKQRTQKVRWHHIKTGRFDTIIEMQASHQTFSKHRTLNPPAFIGPEHSKYTYQLQQTVLLAASKQLSSDTIHSLTGIDRTLVSQIISDYQTEQQESQVQSQLPLQTDPIWRGIIKHEIS
;
A
#
# COMPACT_ATOMS: atom_id res chain seq x y z
N MET A 1 34.29 0.45 -7.70
CA MET A 1 33.02 0.22 -7.01
C MET A 1 32.01 1.19 -7.60
N GLU A 2 31.15 0.72 -8.51
CA GLU A 2 30.09 1.56 -9.05
C GLU A 2 29.08 1.88 -7.92
N ARG A 3 28.79 3.16 -7.74
CA ARG A 3 27.73 3.59 -6.83
C ARG A 3 26.43 3.43 -7.57
N LEU A 4 25.48 2.67 -7.02
CA LEU A 4 24.12 2.60 -7.53
C LEU A 4 23.56 4.02 -7.67
N ASN A 5 23.11 4.35 -8.86
CA ASN A 5 22.41 5.61 -9.07
C ASN A 5 20.91 5.48 -8.67
N ARG A 6 20.25 6.62 -8.52
CA ARG A 6 18.85 6.65 -8.08
C ARG A 6 17.92 5.78 -8.94
N ARG A 7 18.09 5.76 -10.26
CA ARG A 7 17.26 4.98 -11.18
C ARG A 7 17.45 3.48 -11.00
N GLU A 8 18.67 3.04 -10.72
CA GLU A 8 18.96 1.63 -10.45
C GLU A 8 18.28 1.18 -9.16
N VAL A 9 18.29 2.02 -8.12
CA VAL A 9 17.57 1.74 -6.87
C VAL A 9 16.06 1.70 -7.12
N GLU A 10 15.50 2.64 -7.89
CA GLU A 10 14.08 2.63 -8.28
C GLU A 10 13.72 1.33 -9.00
N GLN A 11 14.54 0.87 -9.93
CA GLN A 11 14.32 -0.40 -10.63
C GLN A 11 14.36 -1.61 -9.69
N ILE A 12 15.36 -1.69 -8.81
CA ILE A 12 15.52 -2.78 -7.83
C ILE A 12 14.31 -2.84 -6.89
N MET A 13 13.81 -1.68 -6.46
CA MET A 13 12.68 -1.57 -5.54
C MET A 13 11.31 -1.62 -6.22
N GLY A 14 11.28 -1.73 -7.56
CA GLY A 14 10.03 -1.72 -8.31
C GLY A 14 9.28 -0.38 -8.25
N ILE A 15 10.00 0.73 -8.02
CA ILE A 15 9.44 2.08 -8.03
C ILE A 15 9.39 2.56 -9.49
N TYR A 16 8.19 2.89 -9.94
CA TYR A 16 7.95 3.27 -11.36
C TYR A 16 7.06 4.51 -11.45
N PRO A 17 7.07 5.23 -12.57
CA PRO A 17 6.21 6.39 -12.78
C PRO A 17 4.72 6.10 -12.49
N PRO A 18 3.99 7.02 -11.84
CA PRO A 18 4.37 8.41 -11.58
C PRO A 18 5.24 8.64 -10.33
N PHE A 19 5.74 7.60 -9.69
CA PHE A 19 6.55 7.69 -8.48
C PHE A 19 8.04 7.75 -8.82
N ARG A 20 8.79 8.42 -7.94
CA ARG A 20 10.26 8.43 -7.96
C ARG A 20 10.82 8.59 -6.57
N ILE A 21 12.07 8.19 -6.38
CA ILE A 21 12.80 8.47 -5.15
C ILE A 21 13.16 9.96 -5.12
N LYS A 22 12.74 10.66 -4.07
CA LYS A 22 13.14 12.04 -3.80
C LYS A 22 14.47 12.09 -3.08
N ASP A 23 14.61 11.28 -2.03
CA ASP A 23 15.79 11.22 -1.18
C ASP A 23 15.98 9.84 -0.56
N MET A 24 17.21 9.52 -0.16
CA MET A 24 17.58 8.29 0.56
C MET A 24 18.57 8.63 1.66
N THR A 25 18.32 8.12 2.86
CA THR A 25 19.20 8.25 4.01
C THR A 25 19.49 6.88 4.61
N MET A 26 20.75 6.57 4.82
CA MET A 26 21.19 5.32 5.43
C MET A 26 21.83 5.60 6.78
N ASN A 27 21.26 5.03 7.84
CA ASN A 27 21.85 5.04 9.17
C ASN A 27 22.56 3.70 9.41
N LEU A 28 23.89 3.72 9.41
CA LEU A 28 24.71 2.52 9.57
C LEU A 28 24.70 1.99 11.00
N GLU A 29 24.53 2.85 12.00
CA GLU A 29 24.54 2.46 13.41
C GLU A 29 23.27 1.70 13.78
N ASN A 30 22.13 2.19 13.32
CA ASN A 30 20.82 1.59 13.60
C ASN A 30 20.39 0.61 12.52
N GLU A 31 21.18 0.41 11.46
CA GLU A 31 20.85 -0.43 10.31
C GLU A 31 19.48 -0.09 9.68
N VAL A 32 19.21 1.21 9.48
CA VAL A 32 17.96 1.71 8.90
C VAL A 32 18.23 2.40 7.57
N LEU A 33 17.44 2.06 6.56
CA LEU A 33 17.40 2.72 5.26
C LEU A 33 16.04 3.45 5.13
N GLU A 34 16.07 4.77 5.08
CA GLU A 34 14.89 5.59 4.85
C GLU A 34 14.86 6.08 3.40
N ILE A 35 13.75 5.85 2.72
CA ILE A 35 13.54 6.20 1.32
C ILE A 35 12.33 7.13 1.23
N GLN A 36 12.57 8.35 0.79
CA GLN A 36 11.52 9.31 0.54
C GLN A 36 11.06 9.21 -0.93
N ILE A 37 9.78 8.94 -1.12
CA ILE A 37 9.16 8.85 -2.44
C ILE A 37 8.26 10.06 -2.67
N GLU A 38 8.19 10.53 -3.90
CA GLU A 38 7.23 11.53 -4.33
C GLU A 38 6.45 11.04 -5.56
N GLU A 39 5.18 11.41 -5.64
CA GLU A 39 4.36 11.23 -6.84
C GLU A 39 4.58 12.45 -7.76
N MET A 40 5.03 12.20 -8.98
CA MET A 40 5.15 13.23 -10.00
C MET A 40 3.75 13.58 -10.50
N VAL A 41 3.18 14.62 -9.93
CA VAL A 41 1.90 15.17 -10.42
C VAL A 41 2.18 15.87 -11.73
N ASN A 42 1.68 15.35 -12.85
CA ASN A 42 1.59 16.11 -14.08
C ASN A 42 0.70 17.32 -13.79
N LYS A 43 1.33 18.47 -13.62
CA LYS A 43 0.63 19.75 -13.60
C LYS A 43 0.05 19.97 -15.01
N SER A 44 -1.04 19.28 -15.32
CA SER A 44 -1.86 19.63 -16.45
C SER A 44 -2.29 21.08 -16.22
N ARG A 45 -1.93 21.94 -17.16
CA ARG A 45 -2.15 23.39 -17.15
C ARG A 45 -3.66 23.71 -17.22
N GLY A 46 -4.38 23.44 -16.16
CA GLY A 46 -5.73 23.92 -15.95
C GLY A 46 -5.66 25.13 -15.01
N LEU A 47 -5.93 26.30 -15.54
CA LEU A 47 -5.95 27.61 -14.84
C LEU A 47 -6.93 27.66 -13.65
N PHE A 48 -7.70 26.61 -13.36
CA PHE A 48 -8.78 26.59 -12.39
C PHE A 48 -8.73 25.46 -11.35
N SER A 49 -7.65 24.72 -11.21
CA SER A 49 -7.59 23.61 -10.24
C SER A 49 -6.50 23.81 -9.20
N ALA A 50 -6.59 24.89 -8.44
CA ALA A 50 -5.78 25.09 -7.24
C ALA A 50 -6.54 24.70 -5.97
N THR A 51 -7.27 23.61 -5.99
CA THR A 51 -7.72 23.01 -4.72
C THR A 51 -6.49 22.41 -4.08
N LYS A 52 -5.94 23.09 -3.09
CA LYS A 52 -4.81 22.63 -2.27
C LYS A 52 -5.23 21.32 -1.59
N GLN A 53 -4.94 20.20 -2.20
CA GLN A 53 -5.24 18.90 -1.61
C GLN A 53 -4.47 18.78 -0.29
N ARG A 54 -5.18 18.40 0.76
CA ARG A 54 -4.58 18.16 2.06
C ARG A 54 -3.75 16.87 1.93
N THR A 55 -2.43 17.01 1.97
CA THR A 55 -1.50 15.89 2.01
C THR A 55 -1.07 15.61 3.45
N GLN A 56 -0.82 14.37 3.76
CA GLN A 56 -0.22 13.93 5.00
C GLN A 56 1.07 13.17 4.74
N LYS A 57 2.03 13.27 5.66
CA LYS A 57 3.22 12.45 5.64
C LYS A 57 2.84 11.05 6.12
N VAL A 58 3.05 10.05 5.26
CA VAL A 58 2.87 8.64 5.59
C VAL A 58 4.21 7.95 5.66
N ARG A 59 4.30 6.92 6.52
CA ARG A 59 5.53 6.18 6.76
C ARG A 59 5.18 4.71 6.92
N TRP A 60 5.83 3.86 6.12
CA TRP A 60 5.62 2.42 6.10
C TRP A 60 6.90 1.65 6.34
N HIS A 61 6.80 0.56 7.08
CA HIS A 61 7.79 -0.50 7.06
C HIS A 61 7.73 -1.22 5.72
N HIS A 62 8.90 -1.51 5.16
CA HIS A 62 9.05 -2.28 3.93
C HIS A 62 9.84 -3.55 4.21
N ILE A 63 9.98 -4.44 3.23
CA ILE A 63 10.89 -5.58 3.37
C ILE A 63 12.32 -5.09 3.54
N LYS A 64 13.13 -5.85 4.26
CA LYS A 64 14.55 -5.53 4.46
C LYS A 64 15.30 -5.40 3.14
N THR A 65 16.17 -4.41 3.06
CA THR A 65 17.14 -4.27 1.97
C THR A 65 18.51 -4.71 2.49
N GLY A 66 18.87 -5.96 2.22
CA GLY A 66 20.02 -6.58 2.84
C GLY A 66 19.84 -6.70 4.36
N ARG A 67 20.76 -6.11 5.14
CA ARG A 67 20.67 -6.07 6.61
C ARG A 67 19.83 -4.90 7.15
N PHE A 68 19.48 -3.92 6.30
CA PHE A 68 18.83 -2.69 6.73
C PHE A 68 17.30 -2.86 6.82
N ASP A 69 16.73 -2.42 7.95
CA ASP A 69 15.31 -2.19 8.07
C ASP A 69 14.91 -1.03 7.16
N THR A 70 14.03 -1.27 6.22
CA THR A 70 13.70 -0.29 5.19
C THR A 70 12.38 0.40 5.53
N ILE A 71 12.42 1.72 5.55
CA ILE A 71 11.29 2.61 5.79
C ILE A 71 11.02 3.41 4.52
N ILE A 72 9.78 3.43 4.08
CA ILE A 72 9.33 4.26 2.96
C ILE A 72 8.47 5.39 3.50
N GLU A 73 8.80 6.61 3.10
CA GLU A 73 8.04 7.82 3.44
C GLU A 73 7.52 8.51 2.17
N MET A 74 6.30 9.03 2.24
CA MET A 74 5.70 9.78 1.14
C MET A 74 4.74 10.86 1.65
N GLN A 75 4.63 11.98 0.91
CA GLN A 75 3.52 12.91 1.08
C GLN A 75 2.36 12.40 0.23
N ALA A 76 1.30 11.91 0.86
CA ALA A 76 0.15 11.32 0.21
C ALA A 76 -1.13 12.07 0.54
N SER A 77 -2.07 12.10 -0.40
CA SER A 77 -3.44 12.56 -0.21
C SER A 77 -4.40 11.37 -0.23
N HIS A 78 -5.62 11.56 0.24
CA HIS A 78 -6.66 10.53 0.08
C HIS A 78 -6.85 10.11 -1.38
N GLN A 79 -6.71 11.06 -2.32
CA GLN A 79 -6.77 10.73 -3.75
C GLN A 79 -5.62 9.83 -4.22
N THR A 80 -4.42 9.96 -3.63
CA THR A 80 -3.30 9.07 -3.91
C THR A 80 -3.69 7.62 -3.60
N PHE A 81 -4.26 7.37 -2.42
CA PHE A 81 -4.70 6.03 -2.03
C PHE A 81 -5.86 5.53 -2.90
N SER A 82 -6.88 6.36 -3.13
CA SER A 82 -8.03 5.98 -3.96
C SER A 82 -7.63 5.64 -5.39
N LYS A 83 -6.71 6.40 -5.99
CA LYS A 83 -6.21 6.20 -7.34
C LYS A 83 -5.40 4.90 -7.47
N HIS A 84 -4.63 4.55 -6.44
CA HIS A 84 -3.76 3.38 -6.42
C HIS A 84 -4.38 2.18 -5.71
N ARG A 85 -5.64 2.28 -5.23
CA ARG A 85 -6.42 1.17 -4.68
C ARG A 85 -6.96 0.30 -5.82
N THR A 86 -6.07 -0.37 -6.52
CA THR A 86 -6.38 -1.27 -7.64
C THR A 86 -6.19 -2.72 -7.23
N LEU A 87 -6.55 -3.66 -8.11
CA LEU A 87 -6.27 -5.09 -7.90
C LEU A 87 -4.77 -5.38 -7.72
N ASN A 88 -3.90 -4.54 -8.30
CA ASN A 88 -2.45 -4.65 -8.19
C ASN A 88 -1.87 -3.28 -7.78
N PRO A 89 -1.96 -2.90 -6.50
CA PRO A 89 -1.37 -1.67 -6.02
C PRO A 89 0.16 -1.73 -6.12
N PRO A 90 0.85 -0.57 -6.26
CA PRO A 90 2.31 -0.54 -6.22
C PRO A 90 2.84 -1.17 -4.94
N ALA A 91 3.76 -2.13 -5.07
CA ALA A 91 4.23 -2.95 -3.95
C ALA A 91 4.94 -2.15 -2.84
N PHE A 92 5.54 -1.02 -3.21
CA PHE A 92 6.31 -0.12 -2.34
C PHE A 92 5.45 0.90 -1.57
N ILE A 93 4.16 1.02 -1.82
CA ILE A 93 3.23 1.80 -0.98
C ILE A 93 2.45 0.86 -0.07
N GLY A 94 1.71 1.42 0.88
CA GLY A 94 0.87 0.65 1.79
C GLY A 94 -0.59 1.06 1.75
N PRO A 95 -1.48 0.26 2.34
CA PRO A 95 -2.86 0.64 2.58
C PRO A 95 -2.95 1.98 3.32
N GLU A 96 -4.02 2.72 3.09
CA GLU A 96 -4.31 3.94 3.85
C GLU A 96 -4.42 3.61 5.34
N HIS A 97 -3.79 4.42 6.19
CA HIS A 97 -3.71 4.22 7.65
C HIS A 97 -2.87 3.01 8.12
N SER A 98 -2.27 2.23 7.23
CA SER A 98 -1.37 1.15 7.62
C SER A 98 0.04 1.66 7.97
N LYS A 99 0.82 0.79 8.63
CA LYS A 99 2.23 1.02 8.93
C LYS A 99 3.16 0.15 8.08
N TYR A 100 2.66 -0.49 7.03
CA TYR A 100 3.39 -1.45 6.22
C TYR A 100 3.03 -1.30 4.75
N THR A 101 3.97 -1.66 3.87
CA THR A 101 3.75 -1.69 2.42
C THR A 101 3.01 -2.95 1.99
N TYR A 102 2.40 -2.91 0.81
CA TYR A 102 1.76 -4.11 0.22
C TYR A 102 2.76 -5.25 0.03
N GLN A 103 4.02 -4.97 -0.30
CA GLN A 103 5.04 -6.02 -0.43
C GLN A 103 5.33 -6.69 0.91
N LEU A 104 5.45 -5.92 1.99
CA LEU A 104 5.64 -6.49 3.32
C LEU A 104 4.41 -7.31 3.74
N GLN A 105 3.20 -6.80 3.50
CA GLN A 105 1.96 -7.54 3.74
C GLN A 105 1.98 -8.90 3.03
N GLN A 106 2.24 -8.92 1.73
CA GLN A 106 2.29 -10.16 0.96
C GLN A 106 3.34 -11.14 1.49
N THR A 107 4.52 -10.63 1.88
CA THR A 107 5.59 -11.46 2.44
C THR A 107 5.17 -12.11 3.76
N VAL A 108 4.56 -11.34 4.65
CA VAL A 108 4.06 -11.85 5.96
C VAL A 108 2.94 -12.88 5.74
N LEU A 109 1.99 -12.60 4.85
CA LEU A 109 0.87 -13.50 4.58
C LEU A 109 1.34 -14.81 3.93
N LEU A 110 2.32 -14.74 3.01
CA LEU A 110 2.92 -15.91 2.42
C LEU A 110 3.63 -16.77 3.49
N ALA A 111 4.41 -16.15 4.37
CA ALA A 111 5.07 -16.84 5.46
C ALA A 111 4.07 -17.49 6.42
N ALA A 112 3.01 -16.79 6.79
CA ALA A 112 1.92 -17.31 7.62
C ALA A 112 1.19 -18.49 6.95
N SER A 113 0.93 -18.42 5.65
CA SER A 113 0.31 -19.51 4.89
C SER A 113 1.17 -20.78 4.85
N LYS A 114 2.49 -20.64 5.02
CA LYS A 114 3.45 -21.75 5.20
C LYS A 114 3.59 -22.19 6.64
N GLN A 115 2.73 -21.70 7.54
CA GLN A 115 2.71 -22.04 8.98
C GLN A 115 4.00 -21.65 9.72
N LEU A 116 4.72 -20.64 9.24
CA LEU A 116 5.86 -20.10 9.96
C LEU A 116 5.39 -19.38 11.23
N SER A 117 6.13 -19.56 12.32
CA SER A 117 5.82 -18.87 13.58
C SER A 117 6.04 -17.36 13.47
N SER A 118 5.35 -16.57 14.29
CA SER A 118 5.55 -15.12 14.37
C SER A 118 7.01 -14.76 14.67
N ASP A 119 7.73 -15.58 15.43
CA ASP A 119 9.16 -15.39 15.71
C ASP A 119 10.02 -15.58 14.47
N THR A 120 9.69 -16.57 13.66
CA THR A 120 10.37 -16.79 12.38
C THR A 120 10.09 -15.65 11.41
N ILE A 121 8.84 -15.20 11.32
CA ILE A 121 8.45 -14.08 10.46
C ILE A 121 9.14 -12.79 10.91
N HIS A 122 9.18 -12.51 12.22
CA HIS A 122 9.95 -11.40 12.79
C HIS A 122 11.42 -11.45 12.37
N SER A 123 12.07 -12.61 12.52
CA SER A 123 13.48 -12.77 12.16
C SER A 123 13.75 -12.56 10.66
N LEU A 124 12.83 -12.98 9.79
CA LEU A 124 12.95 -12.83 8.35
C LEU A 124 12.68 -11.40 7.86
N THR A 125 11.73 -10.71 8.47
CA THR A 125 11.24 -9.40 7.99
C THR A 125 11.81 -8.22 8.74
N GLY A 126 12.31 -8.43 9.98
CA GLY A 126 12.79 -7.38 10.87
C GLY A 126 11.70 -6.57 11.57
N ILE A 127 10.43 -6.80 11.26
CA ILE A 127 9.32 -6.10 11.91
C ILE A 127 8.97 -6.77 13.24
N ASP A 128 8.43 -6.00 14.18
CA ASP A 128 8.03 -6.56 15.46
C ASP A 128 6.83 -7.52 15.36
N ARG A 129 6.68 -8.39 16.36
CA ARG A 129 5.62 -9.41 16.38
C ARG A 129 4.21 -8.82 16.42
N THR A 130 4.07 -7.65 17.02
CA THR A 130 2.80 -6.91 17.07
C THR A 130 2.38 -6.51 15.66
N LEU A 131 3.32 -6.01 14.86
CA LEU A 131 3.05 -5.64 13.47
C LEU A 131 2.77 -6.88 12.60
N VAL A 132 3.46 -8.01 12.83
CA VAL A 132 3.13 -9.30 12.17
C VAL A 132 1.68 -9.69 12.45
N SER A 133 1.27 -9.67 13.72
CA SER A 133 -0.10 -10.00 14.12
C SER A 133 -1.13 -9.05 13.57
N GLN A 134 -0.83 -7.75 13.52
CA GLN A 134 -1.68 -6.73 12.93
C GLN A 134 -1.90 -6.98 11.44
N ILE A 135 -0.84 -7.23 10.67
CA ILE A 135 -0.93 -7.51 9.23
C ILE A 135 -1.87 -8.69 8.96
N ILE A 136 -1.73 -9.77 9.72
CA ILE A 136 -2.56 -10.96 9.56
C ILE A 136 -4.03 -10.65 9.90
N SER A 137 -4.27 -9.94 11.00
CA SER A 137 -5.61 -9.56 11.45
C SER A 137 -6.30 -8.62 10.44
N ASP A 138 -5.60 -7.59 9.96
CA ASP A 138 -6.13 -6.63 8.99
C ASP A 138 -6.58 -7.36 7.72
N TYR A 139 -5.75 -8.28 7.21
CA TYR A 139 -6.09 -9.07 6.03
C TYR A 139 -7.31 -9.98 6.26
N GLN A 140 -7.43 -10.61 7.42
CA GLN A 140 -8.60 -11.44 7.74
C GLN A 140 -9.90 -10.61 7.77
N THR A 141 -9.83 -9.40 8.32
CA THR A 141 -10.95 -8.46 8.36
C THR A 141 -11.37 -8.04 6.94
N GLU A 142 -10.42 -7.67 6.08
CA GLU A 142 -10.69 -7.32 4.68
C GLU A 142 -11.36 -8.48 3.90
N GLN A 143 -10.93 -9.71 4.15
CA GLN A 143 -11.53 -10.89 3.52
C GLN A 143 -12.98 -11.12 3.98
N GLN A 144 -13.26 -10.93 5.27
CA GLN A 144 -14.61 -11.06 5.82
C GLN A 144 -15.55 -10.00 5.25
N GLU A 145 -15.12 -8.73 5.20
CA GLU A 145 -15.88 -7.64 4.63
C GLU A 145 -16.21 -7.88 3.14
N SER A 146 -15.23 -8.37 2.38
CA SER A 146 -15.40 -8.69 0.96
C SER A 146 -16.41 -9.83 0.74
N GLN A 147 -16.41 -10.84 1.62
CA GLN A 147 -17.38 -11.94 1.57
C GLN A 147 -18.80 -11.48 1.92
N VAL A 148 -18.94 -10.62 2.94
CA VAL A 148 -20.25 -10.06 3.32
C VAL A 148 -20.81 -9.20 2.19
N GLN A 149 -20.00 -8.37 1.54
CA GLN A 149 -20.46 -7.56 0.39
C GLN A 149 -20.88 -8.42 -0.80
N SER A 150 -20.21 -9.55 -1.05
CA SER A 150 -20.58 -10.46 -2.15
C SER A 150 -21.86 -11.26 -1.87
N GLN A 151 -22.26 -11.39 -0.60
CA GLN A 151 -23.48 -12.09 -0.18
C GLN A 151 -24.70 -11.17 -0.02
N LEU A 152 -24.51 -9.84 -0.05
CA LEU A 152 -25.63 -8.91 -0.07
C LEU A 152 -26.39 -9.11 -1.39
N PRO A 153 -27.72 -9.37 -1.35
CA PRO A 153 -28.51 -9.44 -2.56
C PRO A 153 -28.35 -8.12 -3.29
N LEU A 154 -28.10 -8.19 -4.60
CA LEU A 154 -28.08 -7.03 -5.48
C LEU A 154 -29.30 -6.19 -5.11
N GLN A 155 -29.05 -4.99 -4.54
CA GLN A 155 -30.13 -4.02 -4.35
C GLN A 155 -30.69 -3.79 -5.75
N THR A 156 -31.82 -4.41 -6.03
CA THR A 156 -32.52 -4.17 -7.27
C THR A 156 -32.81 -2.69 -7.33
N ASP A 157 -32.21 -2.05 -8.30
CA ASP A 157 -32.32 -0.63 -8.59
C ASP A 157 -33.85 -0.27 -8.54
N PRO A 158 -34.25 0.81 -7.84
CA PRO A 158 -35.68 1.21 -7.74
C PRO A 158 -36.40 1.33 -9.08
N ILE A 159 -35.65 1.53 -10.17
CA ILE A 159 -36.14 1.57 -11.56
C ILE A 159 -36.81 0.25 -11.97
N TRP A 160 -36.34 -0.90 -11.50
CA TRP A 160 -36.93 -2.21 -11.84
C TRP A 160 -38.23 -2.52 -11.08
N ARG A 161 -38.48 -1.88 -9.94
CA ARG A 161 -39.74 -2.04 -9.20
C ARG A 161 -40.95 -1.42 -9.91
N GLY A 162 -40.71 -0.47 -10.83
CA GLY A 162 -41.79 0.16 -11.62
C GLY A 162 -42.26 -0.70 -12.81
N ILE A 163 -41.40 -1.54 -13.35
CA ILE A 163 -41.68 -2.31 -14.57
C ILE A 163 -42.52 -3.57 -14.26
N ILE A 164 -42.30 -4.20 -13.11
CA ILE A 164 -43.01 -5.45 -12.73
C ILE A 164 -44.48 -5.19 -12.36
N LYS A 165 -44.87 -3.96 -12.03
CA LYS A 165 -46.27 -3.62 -11.69
C LYS A 165 -47.20 -3.40 -12.89
N HIS A 166 -46.69 -3.30 -14.11
CA HIS A 166 -47.47 -3.05 -15.30
C HIS A 166 -47.80 -4.30 -16.15
N GLU A 167 -47.26 -5.47 -15.82
CA GLU A 167 -47.53 -6.70 -16.57
C GLU A 167 -48.52 -7.65 -15.90
N ILE A 168 -49.15 -7.25 -14.77
CA ILE A 168 -50.21 -8.03 -14.11
C ILE A 168 -51.41 -7.13 -13.93
N SER A 169 -52.06 -6.80 -15.04
CA SER A 169 -53.45 -6.27 -15.07
C SER A 169 -54.11 -6.71 -16.36
#